data_f508801350cf96e092a0b2e5c48a0409
#
_entry.id   f508801350cf96e092a0b2e5c48a0409
#
_cell.length_a   1.000
_cell.length_b   1.000
_cell.length_c   1.000
_cell.angle_alpha   90.00
_cell.angle_beta   90.00
_cell.angle_gamma   90.00
#
_symmetry.space_group_name_H-M   'P 1'
#
loop_
_entity.id
_entity.type
_entity.pdbx_description
1 polymer ?
#
loop_
_entity_poly.entity_id
_entity_poly.type
_entity_poly.pdbx_seq_one_letter_code
_entity_poly.pdbx_strand_id
1 'polypeptide(L)'
;LLGFCNEGDEGILVYEHVPNSSLDHFIFDEEKRLQLTWNVRYRIIEGVARALVYLHEDSQLRIIHRDLKASNILLDADMNPKVSDFGMARLFNIDQTRGVTRRRVGTFGYMAPEYIRNGRISVKTDVYSFGVVLLEMITGQSNQNYFEAMGLPAHAWKCWVAGEAASIIDPVLSRNQTNEIMRFIHIGLLCVQQNVAKRPTMSLVIQWLGSDTISIPLPTTAGFTTHLPSELHRTDAANQAEGEASLNKLSVTELSAR
;
A
#
# COMPACT_ATOMS: atom_id res chain seq x y z
N LEU A 1 11.87 -11.15 -9.92
CA LEU A 1 11.66 -11.63 -11.27
C LEU A 1 12.91 -12.40 -11.71
N LEU A 2 12.76 -13.67 -12.10
CA LEU A 2 13.85 -14.53 -12.54
C LEU A 2 14.04 -14.50 -14.07
N GLY A 3 12.95 -14.26 -14.80
CA GLY A 3 12.97 -14.20 -16.24
C GLY A 3 11.62 -13.90 -16.85
N PHE A 4 11.59 -13.87 -18.16
CA PHE A 4 10.36 -13.73 -18.94
C PHE A 4 10.50 -14.54 -20.24
N CYS A 5 9.38 -14.97 -20.77
CA CYS A 5 9.27 -15.55 -22.11
C CYS A 5 8.20 -14.78 -22.87
N ASN A 6 8.47 -14.43 -24.12
CA ASN A 6 7.53 -13.78 -25.01
C ASN A 6 7.52 -14.55 -26.32
N GLU A 7 6.42 -15.24 -26.61
CA GLU A 7 6.26 -16.05 -27.82
C GLU A 7 4.88 -15.76 -28.45
N GLY A 8 4.90 -15.21 -29.65
CA GLY A 8 3.68 -14.76 -30.33
C GLY A 8 2.94 -13.66 -29.52
N ASP A 9 1.70 -13.92 -29.18
CA ASP A 9 0.85 -13.02 -28.39
C ASP A 9 0.85 -13.33 -26.88
N GLU A 10 1.63 -14.35 -26.45
CA GLU A 10 1.71 -14.80 -25.07
C GLU A 10 2.98 -14.27 -24.38
N GLY A 11 2.82 -13.68 -23.19
CA GLY A 11 3.93 -13.25 -22.33
C GLY A 11 3.86 -13.95 -20.97
N ILE A 12 4.96 -14.64 -20.60
CA ILE A 12 5.07 -15.33 -19.32
C ILE A 12 6.15 -14.64 -18.48
N LEU A 13 5.82 -14.31 -17.24
CA LEU A 13 6.77 -13.82 -16.24
C LEU A 13 7.10 -14.92 -15.26
N VAL A 14 8.40 -15.13 -15.01
CA VAL A 14 8.90 -16.14 -14.08
C VAL A 14 9.42 -15.44 -12.83
N TYR A 15 8.80 -15.73 -11.70
CA TYR A 15 9.19 -15.18 -10.40
C TYR A 15 9.82 -16.25 -9.51
N GLU A 16 10.58 -15.83 -8.52
CA GLU A 16 10.95 -16.70 -7.41
C GLU A 16 9.70 -17.22 -6.68
N HIS A 17 9.75 -18.44 -6.21
CA HIS A 17 8.69 -18.99 -5.37
C HIS A 17 8.77 -18.38 -3.97
N VAL A 18 7.67 -17.85 -3.46
CA VAL A 18 7.56 -17.24 -2.13
C VAL A 18 6.67 -18.13 -1.27
N PRO A 19 7.23 -18.89 -0.30
CA PRO A 19 6.53 -20.03 0.31
C PRO A 19 5.38 -19.64 1.23
N ASN A 20 5.43 -18.47 1.87
CA ASN A 20 4.39 -18.02 2.80
C ASN A 20 3.26 -17.22 2.13
N SER A 21 3.14 -17.27 0.77
CA SER A 21 2.08 -16.58 0.06
C SER A 21 2.04 -15.08 0.41
N SER A 22 0.87 -14.48 0.55
CA SER A 22 0.68 -13.04 0.80
C SER A 22 0.20 -12.73 2.22
N LEU A 23 0.47 -11.52 2.65
CA LEU A 23 0.21 -11.02 4.01
C LEU A 23 -1.26 -11.13 4.43
N ASP A 24 -2.22 -10.95 3.50
CA ASP A 24 -3.65 -11.07 3.79
C ASP A 24 -4.04 -12.46 4.30
N HIS A 25 -3.38 -13.53 3.82
CA HIS A 25 -3.59 -14.89 4.30
C HIS A 25 -3.17 -15.11 5.76
N PHE A 26 -2.38 -14.20 6.31
CA PHE A 26 -1.96 -14.26 7.71
C PHE A 26 -2.76 -13.28 8.56
N ILE A 27 -2.85 -12.02 8.13
CA ILE A 27 -3.38 -10.96 8.98
C ILE A 27 -4.89 -11.08 9.20
N PHE A 28 -5.63 -11.65 8.23
CA PHE A 28 -7.08 -11.80 8.29
C PHE A 28 -7.55 -13.20 8.66
N ASP A 29 -6.63 -14.16 8.79
CA ASP A 29 -6.89 -15.51 9.31
C ASP A 29 -6.66 -15.55 10.82
N GLU A 30 -7.61 -16.03 11.60
CA GLU A 30 -7.56 -16.01 13.07
C GLU A 30 -6.42 -16.86 13.64
N GLU A 31 -6.11 -18.01 13.02
CA GLU A 31 -5.06 -18.92 13.51
C GLU A 31 -3.68 -18.44 13.06
N LYS A 32 -3.52 -18.07 11.78
CA LYS A 32 -2.24 -17.64 11.25
C LYS A 32 -1.83 -16.27 11.78
N ARG A 33 -2.78 -15.40 12.12
CA ARG A 33 -2.54 -14.09 12.72
C ARG A 33 -1.77 -14.18 14.03
N LEU A 34 -1.89 -15.29 14.77
CA LEU A 34 -1.11 -15.55 16.00
C LEU A 34 0.40 -15.61 15.73
N GLN A 35 0.81 -15.94 14.52
CA GLN A 35 2.23 -15.97 14.10
C GLN A 35 2.77 -14.55 13.86
N LEU A 36 1.89 -13.59 13.58
CA LEU A 36 2.23 -12.19 13.37
C LEU A 36 2.34 -11.45 14.71
N THR A 37 3.36 -11.80 15.50
CA THR A 37 3.74 -11.04 16.71
C THR A 37 4.11 -9.60 16.32
N TRP A 38 4.18 -8.68 17.29
CA TRP A 38 4.55 -7.29 17.02
C TRP A 38 5.90 -7.19 16.31
N ASN A 39 6.91 -7.93 16.72
CA ASN A 39 8.23 -7.91 16.08
C ASN A 39 8.18 -8.35 14.61
N VAL A 40 7.32 -9.32 14.27
CA VAL A 40 7.13 -9.76 12.88
C VAL A 40 6.42 -8.67 12.10
N ARG A 41 5.34 -8.09 12.65
CA ARG A 41 4.61 -6.99 12.00
C ARG A 41 5.51 -5.77 11.79
N TYR A 42 6.30 -5.40 12.77
CA TYR A 42 7.28 -4.32 12.67
C TYR A 42 8.22 -4.52 11.48
N ARG A 43 8.86 -5.69 11.37
CA ARG A 43 9.77 -6.02 10.26
C ARG A 43 9.07 -5.96 8.90
N ILE A 44 7.83 -6.45 8.81
CA ILE A 44 7.04 -6.40 7.58
C ILE A 44 6.74 -4.94 7.22
N ILE A 45 6.25 -4.13 8.16
CA ILE A 45 5.95 -2.71 7.95
C ILE A 45 7.19 -1.95 7.49
N GLU A 46 8.32 -2.13 8.20
CA GLU A 46 9.59 -1.49 7.86
C GLU A 46 10.09 -1.93 6.46
N GLY A 47 10.02 -3.22 6.16
CA GLY A 47 10.45 -3.75 4.86
C GLY A 47 9.62 -3.22 3.70
N VAL A 48 8.29 -3.12 3.85
CA VAL A 48 7.42 -2.50 2.84
C VAL A 48 7.73 -1.01 2.69
N ALA A 49 7.97 -0.30 3.79
CA ALA A 49 8.34 1.11 3.74
C ALA A 49 9.67 1.32 2.99
N ARG A 50 10.68 0.47 3.24
CA ARG A 50 11.97 0.49 2.52
C ARG A 50 11.81 0.20 1.02
N ALA A 51 10.96 -0.78 0.67
CA ALA A 51 10.65 -1.07 -0.73
C ALA A 51 10.04 0.15 -1.43
N LEU A 52 9.12 0.87 -0.77
CA LEU A 52 8.54 2.10 -1.33
C LEU A 52 9.54 3.25 -1.43
N VAL A 53 10.50 3.39 -0.50
CA VAL A 53 11.60 4.36 -0.66
C VAL A 53 12.39 4.05 -1.91
N TYR A 54 12.78 2.78 -2.09
CA TYR A 54 13.50 2.38 -3.30
C TYR A 54 12.72 2.74 -4.58
N LEU A 55 11.42 2.42 -4.64
CA LEU A 55 10.59 2.70 -5.81
C LEU A 55 10.41 4.20 -6.07
N HIS A 56 10.29 5.00 -5.01
CA HIS A 56 9.97 6.42 -5.12
C HIS A 56 11.20 7.31 -5.30
N GLU A 57 12.36 6.92 -4.73
CA GLU A 57 13.52 7.80 -4.56
C GLU A 57 14.81 7.21 -5.13
N ASP A 58 15.11 5.90 -4.90
CA ASP A 58 16.41 5.32 -5.19
C ASP A 58 16.51 4.67 -6.58
N SER A 59 15.38 4.29 -7.18
CA SER A 59 15.37 3.66 -8.51
C SER A 59 15.66 4.68 -9.61
N GLN A 60 16.21 4.20 -10.73
CA GLN A 60 16.56 5.06 -11.90
C GLN A 60 15.36 5.84 -12.45
N LEU A 61 14.19 5.27 -12.39
CA LEU A 61 12.91 5.91 -12.72
C LEU A 61 12.06 5.89 -11.46
N ARG A 62 11.30 6.95 -11.23
CA ARG A 62 10.33 6.97 -10.12
C ARG A 62 9.18 6.04 -10.46
N ILE A 63 8.97 5.03 -9.62
CA ILE A 63 7.95 4.01 -9.80
C ILE A 63 6.82 4.25 -8.80
N ILE A 64 5.60 4.44 -9.31
CA ILE A 64 4.39 4.51 -8.49
C ILE A 64 3.65 3.19 -8.67
N HIS A 65 3.48 2.43 -7.59
CA HIS A 65 2.91 1.08 -7.62
C HIS A 65 1.42 1.07 -7.97
N ARG A 66 0.63 1.94 -7.36
CA ARG A 66 -0.82 2.18 -7.53
C ARG A 66 -1.76 1.08 -7.03
N ASP A 67 -1.25 -0.09 -6.67
CA ASP A 67 -2.07 -1.19 -6.13
C ASP A 67 -1.42 -1.86 -4.92
N LEU A 68 -0.86 -1.06 -3.99
CA LEU A 68 -0.33 -1.58 -2.74
C LEU A 68 -1.48 -1.99 -1.82
N LYS A 69 -1.49 -3.25 -1.41
CA LYS A 69 -2.47 -3.88 -0.51
C LYS A 69 -1.88 -5.12 0.13
N ALA A 70 -2.51 -5.66 1.16
CA ALA A 70 -2.00 -6.82 1.89
C ALA A 70 -1.78 -8.05 0.99
N SER A 71 -2.63 -8.30 -0.01
CA SER A 71 -2.49 -9.43 -0.94
C SER A 71 -1.35 -9.27 -1.96
N ASN A 72 -0.79 -8.06 -2.12
CA ASN A 72 0.37 -7.79 -2.98
C ASN A 72 1.68 -7.67 -2.19
N ILE A 73 1.67 -8.04 -0.91
CA ILE A 73 2.84 -8.16 -0.05
C ILE A 73 3.06 -9.65 0.21
N LEU A 74 4.02 -10.25 -0.49
CA LEU A 74 4.37 -11.65 -0.31
C LEU A 74 5.38 -11.80 0.84
N LEU A 75 5.34 -12.95 1.53
CA LEU A 75 6.21 -13.25 2.65
C LEU A 75 7.13 -14.40 2.32
N ASP A 76 8.44 -14.19 2.42
CA ASP A 76 9.43 -15.27 2.23
C ASP A 76 9.45 -16.25 3.42
N ALA A 77 10.33 -17.25 3.39
CA ALA A 77 10.43 -18.26 4.43
C ALA A 77 10.71 -17.69 5.82
N ASP A 78 11.38 -16.54 5.89
CA ASP A 78 11.72 -15.83 7.13
C ASP A 78 10.72 -14.75 7.51
N MET A 79 9.56 -14.70 6.81
CA MET A 79 8.53 -13.68 6.98
C MET A 79 8.99 -12.27 6.59
N ASN A 80 10.00 -12.14 5.70
CA ASN A 80 10.35 -10.84 5.15
C ASN A 80 9.41 -10.47 4.00
N PRO A 81 8.98 -9.21 3.89
CA PRO A 81 8.04 -8.80 2.87
C PRO A 81 8.70 -8.59 1.50
N LYS A 82 7.98 -8.98 0.46
CA LYS A 82 8.31 -8.70 -0.94
C LYS A 82 7.10 -8.07 -1.61
N VAL A 83 7.23 -6.80 -2.01
CA VAL A 83 6.17 -6.11 -2.77
C VAL A 83 6.09 -6.73 -4.16
N SER A 84 4.88 -7.07 -4.60
CA SER A 84 4.61 -7.80 -5.84
C SER A 84 3.50 -7.13 -6.66
N ASP A 85 3.24 -7.65 -7.85
CA ASP A 85 2.20 -7.18 -8.78
C ASP A 85 2.38 -5.73 -9.25
N PHE A 86 3.38 -5.54 -10.09
CA PHE A 86 3.66 -4.25 -10.74
C PHE A 86 2.83 -4.04 -12.03
N GLY A 87 1.80 -4.85 -12.29
CA GLY A 87 0.94 -4.76 -13.47
C GLY A 87 0.24 -3.41 -13.63
N MET A 88 0.03 -2.71 -12.53
CA MET A 88 -0.55 -1.37 -12.51
C MET A 88 0.48 -0.25 -12.29
N ALA A 89 1.77 -0.57 -12.17
CA ALA A 89 2.80 0.41 -11.86
C ALA A 89 2.94 1.47 -12.97
N ARG A 90 3.32 2.68 -12.58
CA ARG A 90 3.58 3.76 -13.52
C ARG A 90 4.97 4.36 -13.31
N LEU A 91 5.69 4.47 -14.40
CA LEU A 91 7.02 5.06 -14.43
C LEU A 91 6.93 6.57 -14.67
N PHE A 92 7.71 7.31 -13.94
CA PHE A 92 7.91 8.75 -14.11
C PHE A 92 9.40 9.05 -14.22
N ASN A 93 9.76 10.03 -15.01
CA ASN A 93 11.12 10.58 -14.98
C ASN A 93 11.39 11.21 -13.59
N ILE A 94 12.64 11.27 -13.18
CA ILE A 94 13.04 11.79 -11.85
C ILE A 94 12.50 13.19 -11.60
N ASP A 95 12.48 14.04 -12.64
CA ASP A 95 11.99 15.43 -12.57
C ASP A 95 10.45 15.52 -12.49
N GLN A 96 9.76 14.44 -12.80
CA GLN A 96 8.31 14.40 -12.79
C GLN A 96 7.79 13.93 -11.43
N THR A 97 7.15 14.81 -10.67
CA THR A 97 6.64 14.52 -9.33
C THR A 97 5.19 14.06 -9.29
N ARG A 98 4.42 14.30 -10.35
CA ARG A 98 2.99 14.02 -10.43
C ARG A 98 2.52 13.86 -11.87
N GLY A 99 1.43 13.14 -12.04
CA GLY A 99 0.74 12.96 -13.31
C GLY A 99 -0.77 12.90 -13.14
N VAL A 100 -1.48 12.89 -14.26
CA VAL A 100 -2.94 12.71 -14.30
C VAL A 100 -3.26 11.55 -15.23
N THR A 101 -4.21 10.71 -14.88
CA THR A 101 -4.73 9.64 -15.73
C THR A 101 -6.24 9.70 -15.81
N ARG A 102 -6.76 9.35 -16.98
CA ARG A 102 -8.19 9.14 -17.17
C ARG A 102 -8.63 7.76 -16.72
N ARG A 103 -7.78 6.73 -16.92
CA ARG A 103 -8.02 5.35 -16.48
C ARG A 103 -7.52 5.20 -15.04
N ARG A 104 -8.44 5.03 -14.11
CA ARG A 104 -8.16 4.77 -12.70
C ARG A 104 -8.16 3.27 -12.50
N VAL A 105 -7.04 2.72 -12.07
CA VAL A 105 -6.83 1.29 -11.81
C VAL A 105 -6.29 1.13 -10.40
N GLY A 106 -6.54 -0.01 -9.78
CA GLY A 106 -6.15 -0.30 -8.40
C GLY A 106 -7.32 -0.88 -7.61
N THR A 107 -7.08 -1.24 -6.37
CA THR A 107 -8.06 -1.82 -5.48
C THR A 107 -8.78 -0.75 -4.67
N PHE A 108 -10.11 -0.67 -4.83
CA PHE A 108 -10.92 0.27 -4.05
C PHE A 108 -10.71 0.07 -2.54
N GLY A 109 -10.68 1.16 -1.78
CA GLY A 109 -10.36 1.14 -0.35
C GLY A 109 -8.88 1.41 -0.05
N TYR A 110 -7.96 1.03 -0.95
CA TYR A 110 -6.54 1.38 -0.86
C TYR A 110 -6.15 2.57 -1.74
N MET A 111 -7.01 2.93 -2.68
CA MET A 111 -6.79 4.05 -3.59
C MET A 111 -6.95 5.39 -2.87
N ALA A 112 -5.98 6.29 -3.07
CA ALA A 112 -6.02 7.63 -2.49
C ALA A 112 -7.19 8.47 -3.03
N PRO A 113 -7.84 9.32 -2.20
CA PRO A 113 -9.03 10.10 -2.60
C PRO A 113 -8.80 11.00 -3.82
N GLU A 114 -7.65 11.67 -3.93
CA GLU A 114 -7.30 12.51 -5.08
C GLU A 114 -7.08 11.70 -6.37
N TYR A 115 -6.65 10.46 -6.24
CA TYR A 115 -6.52 9.55 -7.37
C TYR A 115 -7.89 9.10 -7.86
N ILE A 116 -8.79 8.70 -6.96
CA ILE A 116 -10.17 8.31 -7.32
C ILE A 116 -10.92 9.49 -7.94
N ARG A 117 -10.88 10.68 -7.33
CA ARG A 117 -11.66 11.84 -7.77
C ARG A 117 -11.13 12.46 -9.05
N ASN A 118 -9.83 12.67 -9.12
CA ASN A 118 -9.21 13.53 -10.13
C ASN A 118 -8.18 12.80 -11.02
N GLY A 119 -7.95 11.50 -10.81
CA GLY A 119 -6.91 10.73 -11.49
C GLY A 119 -5.49 11.23 -11.22
N ARG A 120 -5.28 11.99 -10.13
CA ARG A 120 -3.95 12.53 -9.79
C ARG A 120 -3.07 11.45 -9.19
N ILE A 121 -1.92 11.20 -9.82
CA ILE A 121 -0.93 10.20 -9.41
C ILE A 121 0.33 10.90 -8.92
N SER A 122 0.85 10.45 -7.80
CA SER A 122 2.15 10.83 -7.26
C SER A 122 2.64 9.76 -6.27
N VAL A 123 3.86 9.86 -5.76
CA VAL A 123 4.35 9.01 -4.65
C VAL A 123 3.41 9.02 -3.44
N LYS A 124 2.67 10.13 -3.23
CA LYS A 124 1.70 10.26 -2.13
C LYS A 124 0.47 9.35 -2.29
N THR A 125 0.24 8.83 -3.50
CA THR A 125 -0.81 7.83 -3.76
C THR A 125 -0.45 6.51 -3.08
N ASP A 126 0.79 6.04 -3.23
CA ASP A 126 1.28 4.83 -2.57
C ASP A 126 1.45 5.02 -1.06
N VAL A 127 1.84 6.22 -0.62
CA VAL A 127 1.88 6.56 0.83
C VAL A 127 0.50 6.38 1.47
N TYR A 128 -0.57 6.78 0.80
CA TYR A 128 -1.93 6.55 1.30
C TYR A 128 -2.22 5.04 1.41
N SER A 129 -1.95 4.27 0.36
CA SER A 129 -2.16 2.81 0.34
C SER A 129 -1.33 2.13 1.44
N PHE A 130 -0.07 2.55 1.64
CA PHE A 130 0.76 2.10 2.75
C PHE A 130 0.13 2.38 4.11
N GLY A 131 -0.44 3.58 4.30
CA GLY A 131 -1.13 3.94 5.54
C GLY A 131 -2.33 3.04 5.82
N VAL A 132 -3.10 2.64 4.80
CA VAL A 132 -4.19 1.67 4.94
C VAL A 132 -3.66 0.30 5.38
N VAL A 133 -2.63 -0.22 4.70
CA VAL A 133 -1.99 -1.50 5.06
C VAL A 133 -1.42 -1.46 6.48
N LEU A 134 -0.79 -0.35 6.88
CA LEU A 134 -0.27 -0.17 8.23
C LEU A 134 -1.39 -0.25 9.28
N LEU A 135 -2.53 0.38 9.04
CA LEU A 135 -3.68 0.28 9.94
C LEU A 135 -4.26 -1.14 9.97
N GLU A 136 -4.34 -1.86 8.85
CA GLU A 136 -4.70 -3.28 8.82
C GLU A 136 -3.75 -4.14 9.66
N MET A 137 -2.44 -3.89 9.54
CA MET A 137 -1.41 -4.59 10.31
C MET A 137 -1.52 -4.36 11.81
N ILE A 138 -2.01 -3.20 12.24
CA ILE A 138 -2.17 -2.89 13.67
C ILE A 138 -3.47 -3.46 14.21
N THR A 139 -4.54 -3.40 13.44
CA THR A 139 -5.88 -3.77 13.90
C THR A 139 -6.20 -5.25 13.68
N GLY A 140 -5.49 -5.94 12.79
CA GLY A 140 -5.84 -7.28 12.35
C GLY A 140 -7.15 -7.32 11.56
N GLN A 141 -7.68 -6.18 11.14
CA GLN A 141 -8.96 -6.06 10.45
C GLN A 141 -8.76 -5.62 8.99
N SER A 142 -9.51 -6.25 8.10
CA SER A 142 -9.51 -5.82 6.70
C SER A 142 -10.24 -4.48 6.55
N ASN A 143 -9.66 -3.59 5.78
CA ASN A 143 -10.32 -2.33 5.40
C ASN A 143 -11.70 -2.56 4.75
N GLN A 144 -11.90 -3.69 4.09
CA GLN A 144 -13.19 -4.06 3.48
C GLN A 144 -14.31 -4.22 4.51
N ASN A 145 -14.01 -4.61 5.73
CA ASN A 145 -15.00 -4.76 6.81
C ASN A 145 -15.63 -3.43 7.25
N TYR A 146 -15.01 -2.30 6.85
CA TYR A 146 -15.45 -0.95 7.23
C TYR A 146 -16.04 -0.15 6.09
N PHE A 147 -16.39 -0.76 4.96
CA PHE A 147 -16.91 -0.02 3.79
C PHE A 147 -18.15 0.83 4.11
N GLU A 148 -19.08 0.30 4.87
CA GLU A 148 -20.28 1.04 5.29
C GLU A 148 -19.94 2.23 6.21
N ALA A 149 -18.83 2.15 6.95
CA ALA A 149 -18.33 3.16 7.88
C ALA A 149 -17.24 4.08 7.27
N MET A 150 -17.15 4.18 5.95
CA MET A 150 -16.15 4.99 5.22
C MET A 150 -14.71 4.44 5.27
N GLY A 151 -14.51 3.17 5.58
CA GLY A 151 -13.22 2.50 5.60
C GLY A 151 -12.49 2.56 6.94
N LEU A 152 -11.50 1.68 7.09
CA LEU A 152 -10.66 1.59 8.28
C LEU A 152 -9.94 2.91 8.65
N PRO A 153 -9.43 3.72 7.68
CA PRO A 153 -8.84 5.02 8.00
C PRO A 153 -9.79 5.98 8.74
N ALA A 154 -11.07 6.00 8.36
CA ALA A 154 -12.07 6.85 9.01
C ALA A 154 -12.40 6.34 10.42
N HIS A 155 -12.49 5.02 10.59
CA HIS A 155 -12.69 4.41 11.90
C HIS A 155 -11.51 4.70 12.84
N ALA A 156 -10.28 4.47 12.39
CA ALA A 156 -9.07 4.77 13.17
C ALA A 156 -8.98 6.26 13.53
N TRP A 157 -9.32 7.14 12.60
CA TRP A 157 -9.38 8.59 12.86
C TRP A 157 -10.41 8.94 13.94
N LYS A 158 -11.60 8.35 13.88
CA LYS A 158 -12.65 8.55 14.88
C LYS A 158 -12.17 8.14 16.29
N CYS A 159 -11.57 6.96 16.41
CA CYS A 159 -11.01 6.49 17.69
C CYS A 159 -9.85 7.37 18.17
N TRP A 160 -8.99 7.85 17.25
CA TRP A 160 -7.91 8.77 17.59
C TRP A 160 -8.42 10.08 18.19
N VAL A 161 -9.41 10.71 17.56
CA VAL A 161 -9.99 11.98 18.03
C VAL A 161 -10.72 11.80 19.36
N ALA A 162 -11.34 10.63 19.57
CA ALA A 162 -12.01 10.30 20.83
C ALA A 162 -11.03 9.99 21.99
N GLY A 163 -9.71 9.87 21.71
CA GLY A 163 -8.73 9.43 22.69
C GLY A 163 -8.75 7.92 22.96
N GLU A 164 -9.44 7.15 22.11
CA GLU A 164 -9.67 5.71 22.24
C GLU A 164 -8.85 4.88 21.23
N ALA A 165 -7.81 5.44 20.65
CA ALA A 165 -7.05 4.77 19.60
C ALA A 165 -6.43 3.43 20.02
N ALA A 166 -6.17 3.21 21.31
CA ALA A 166 -5.72 1.93 21.82
C ALA A 166 -6.78 0.81 21.68
N SER A 167 -8.06 1.15 21.56
CA SER A 167 -9.16 0.18 21.45
C SER A 167 -9.16 -0.57 20.11
N ILE A 168 -8.53 -0.03 19.08
CA ILE A 168 -8.47 -0.66 17.75
C ILE A 168 -7.28 -1.61 17.59
N ILE A 169 -6.40 -1.70 18.58
CA ILE A 169 -5.21 -2.58 18.51
C ILE A 169 -5.67 -4.03 18.52
N ASP A 170 -5.12 -4.84 17.61
CA ASP A 170 -5.35 -6.26 17.53
C ASP A 170 -5.09 -6.93 18.91
N PRO A 171 -6.06 -7.67 19.47
CA PRO A 171 -5.90 -8.36 20.76
C PRO A 171 -4.73 -9.35 20.81
N VAL A 172 -4.27 -9.85 19.67
CA VAL A 172 -3.08 -10.73 19.55
C VAL A 172 -1.79 -10.00 19.95
N LEU A 173 -1.77 -8.66 19.83
CA LEU A 173 -0.59 -7.88 20.16
C LEU A 173 -0.45 -7.67 21.67
N SER A 174 0.77 -7.79 22.17
CA SER A 174 1.06 -7.65 23.60
C SER A 174 0.75 -6.24 24.11
N ARG A 175 0.11 -6.15 25.29
CA ARG A 175 -0.16 -4.86 25.96
C ARG A 175 1.10 -4.10 26.34
N ASN A 176 2.25 -4.76 26.49
CA ASN A 176 3.51 -4.12 26.85
C ASN A 176 4.08 -3.24 25.73
N GLN A 177 3.58 -3.38 24.50
CA GLN A 177 4.03 -2.64 23.31
C GLN A 177 3.04 -1.54 22.89
N THR A 178 2.03 -1.25 23.69
CA THR A 178 0.96 -0.30 23.35
C THR A 178 1.50 1.07 22.94
N ASN A 179 2.49 1.62 23.63
CA ASN A 179 3.04 2.95 23.30
C ASN A 179 3.71 2.97 21.93
N GLU A 180 4.47 1.94 21.59
CA GLU A 180 5.08 1.79 20.28
C GLU A 180 4.01 1.64 19.19
N ILE A 181 3.02 0.76 19.41
CA ILE A 181 1.91 0.54 18.48
C ILE A 181 1.09 1.82 18.28
N MET A 182 0.87 2.61 19.32
CA MET A 182 0.20 3.91 19.24
C MET A 182 0.94 4.88 18.33
N ARG A 183 2.29 4.85 18.34
CA ARG A 183 3.11 5.63 17.42
C ARG A 183 2.88 5.19 15.96
N PHE A 184 2.72 3.91 15.72
CA PHE A 184 2.43 3.38 14.37
C PHE A 184 1.01 3.75 13.90
N ILE A 185 0.01 3.76 14.80
CA ILE A 185 -1.32 4.32 14.49
C ILE A 185 -1.18 5.78 14.05
N HIS A 186 -0.41 6.57 14.78
CA HIS A 186 -0.15 7.97 14.47
C HIS A 186 0.47 8.13 13.07
N ILE A 187 1.51 7.35 12.74
CA ILE A 187 2.15 7.34 11.42
C ILE A 187 1.15 6.94 10.33
N GLY A 188 0.36 5.89 10.56
CA GLY A 188 -0.70 5.44 9.65
C GLY A 188 -1.70 6.57 9.33
N LEU A 189 -2.17 7.28 10.36
CA LEU A 189 -3.08 8.40 10.21
C LEU A 189 -2.46 9.59 9.44
N LEU A 190 -1.15 9.81 9.57
CA LEU A 190 -0.44 10.80 8.74
C LEU A 190 -0.34 10.37 7.27
N CYS A 191 -0.13 9.09 7.03
CA CYS A 191 -0.09 8.56 5.66
C CYS A 191 -1.44 8.67 4.94
N VAL A 192 -2.56 8.52 5.66
CA VAL A 192 -3.91 8.60 5.09
C VAL A 192 -4.55 9.99 5.17
N GLN A 193 -3.76 11.06 5.38
CA GLN A 193 -4.30 12.42 5.42
C GLN A 193 -5.05 12.79 4.13
N GLN A 194 -6.17 13.52 4.25
CA GLN A 194 -6.93 14.03 3.11
C GLN A 194 -6.10 15.02 2.29
N ASN A 195 -5.39 15.93 2.95
CA ASN A 195 -4.48 16.84 2.29
C ASN A 195 -3.19 16.10 1.89
N VAL A 196 -2.99 15.92 0.58
CA VAL A 196 -1.84 15.23 -0.01
C VAL A 196 -0.50 15.80 0.46
N ALA A 197 -0.40 17.11 0.62
CA ALA A 197 0.83 17.78 1.06
C ALA A 197 1.21 17.46 2.53
N LYS A 198 0.24 17.06 3.35
CA LYS A 198 0.44 16.68 4.75
C LYS A 198 0.86 15.22 4.93
N ARG A 199 0.73 14.39 3.90
CA ARG A 199 1.26 13.03 3.95
C ARG A 199 2.79 13.07 3.91
N PRO A 200 3.49 12.27 4.72
CA PRO A 200 4.95 12.20 4.71
C PRO A 200 5.49 11.66 3.38
N THR A 201 6.79 11.73 3.15
CA THR A 201 7.51 10.86 2.21
C THR A 201 7.78 9.51 2.88
N MET A 202 8.07 8.46 2.10
CA MET A 202 8.40 7.16 2.68
C MET A 202 9.72 7.20 3.43
N SER A 203 10.70 8.00 3.00
CA SER A 203 11.95 8.23 3.74
C SER A 203 11.70 8.83 5.13
N LEU A 204 10.76 9.77 5.26
CA LEU A 204 10.38 10.33 6.54
C LEU A 204 9.62 9.30 7.41
N VAL A 205 8.79 8.46 6.79
CA VAL A 205 8.11 7.34 7.49
C VAL A 205 9.15 6.40 8.11
N ILE A 206 10.18 5.98 7.36
CA ILE A 206 11.24 5.11 7.89
C ILE A 206 11.95 5.76 9.09
N GLN A 207 12.26 7.04 9.00
CA GLN A 207 12.87 7.76 10.12
C GLN A 207 11.97 7.72 11.37
N TRP A 208 10.66 7.90 11.21
CA TRP A 208 9.71 7.86 12.32
C TRP A 208 9.52 6.44 12.88
N LEU A 209 9.56 5.41 12.02
CA LEU A 209 9.48 4.02 12.47
C LEU A 209 10.71 3.62 13.29
N GLY A 210 11.89 4.06 12.90
CA GLY A 210 13.17 3.65 13.50
C GLY A 210 13.63 4.49 14.71
N SER A 211 12.90 5.54 15.11
CA SER A 211 13.36 6.41 16.21
C SER A 211 12.21 7.00 17.02
N ASP A 212 12.23 6.73 18.31
CA ASP A 212 11.25 7.27 19.27
C ASP A 212 11.49 8.73 19.63
N THR A 213 12.69 9.26 19.37
CA THR A 213 13.09 10.62 19.73
C THR A 213 12.63 11.67 18.73
N ILE A 214 12.29 11.27 17.50
CA ILE A 214 11.85 12.19 16.46
C ILE A 214 10.39 12.58 16.72
N SER A 215 10.15 13.89 16.82
CA SER A 215 8.80 14.44 16.94
C SER A 215 8.00 14.22 15.66
N ILE A 216 6.78 13.71 15.80
CA ILE A 216 5.85 13.49 14.70
C ILE A 216 4.74 14.54 14.77
N PRO A 217 4.42 15.25 13.66
CA PRO A 217 3.35 16.24 13.66
C PRO A 217 1.99 15.58 13.92
N LEU A 218 1.07 16.29 14.56
CA LEU A 218 -0.27 15.77 14.79
C LEU A 218 -1.05 15.61 13.48
N PRO A 219 -1.79 14.51 13.30
CA PRO A 219 -2.66 14.33 12.15
C PRO A 219 -3.85 15.30 12.24
N THR A 220 -4.33 15.78 11.10
CA THR A 220 -5.41 16.80 11.08
C THR A 220 -6.75 16.24 10.62
N THR A 221 -6.77 15.47 9.54
CA THR A 221 -8.02 14.91 8.99
C THR A 221 -7.67 13.72 8.12
N ALA A 222 -8.20 12.53 8.41
CA ALA A 222 -8.03 11.37 7.54
C ALA A 222 -8.76 11.58 6.21
N GLY A 223 -8.14 11.12 5.13
CA GLY A 223 -8.75 11.08 3.81
C GLY A 223 -9.52 9.78 3.62
N PHE A 224 -10.80 9.88 3.34
CA PHE A 224 -11.63 8.74 2.96
C PHE A 224 -12.56 9.11 1.83
N THR A 225 -13.00 8.14 1.06
CA THR A 225 -13.94 8.33 -0.04
C THR A 225 -15.36 8.02 0.44
N THR A 226 -16.20 9.05 0.49
CA THR A 226 -17.61 8.92 0.91
C THR A 226 -18.54 8.39 -0.18
N HIS A 227 -18.12 8.39 -1.46
CA HIS A 227 -18.93 7.91 -2.58
C HIS A 227 -18.05 7.30 -3.67
N LEU A 228 -18.42 6.11 -4.14
CA LEU A 228 -17.98 5.60 -5.43
C LEU A 228 -18.61 6.45 -6.53
N PRO A 229 -17.83 6.96 -7.51
CA PRO A 229 -18.42 7.39 -8.77
C PRO A 229 -19.13 6.18 -9.40
N SER A 230 -20.38 6.37 -9.84
CA SER A 230 -21.24 5.31 -10.45
C SER A 230 -20.60 4.58 -11.64
N GLU A 231 -19.51 5.08 -12.18
CA GLU A 231 -18.76 4.49 -13.30
C GLU A 231 -17.79 3.35 -12.88
N LEU A 232 -17.37 3.27 -11.60
CA LEU A 232 -16.46 2.21 -11.13
C LEU A 232 -17.16 0.85 -10.92
N HIS A 233 -18.47 0.84 -10.66
CA HIS A 233 -19.24 -0.40 -10.55
C HIS A 233 -19.40 -1.16 -11.89
N ARG A 234 -19.11 -0.54 -13.04
CA ARG A 234 -19.20 -1.19 -14.34
C ARG A 234 -17.93 -1.92 -14.80
N THR A 235 -16.79 -1.67 -14.17
CA THR A 235 -15.51 -2.28 -14.59
C THR A 235 -15.26 -3.65 -13.99
N ASP A 236 -15.81 -3.98 -12.81
CA ASP A 236 -15.59 -5.28 -12.17
C ASP A 236 -16.46 -6.41 -12.78
N ALA A 237 -17.58 -6.05 -13.41
CA ALA A 237 -18.45 -7.02 -14.09
C ALA A 237 -18.07 -7.25 -15.58
N ALA A 238 -17.32 -6.34 -16.20
CA ALA A 238 -16.92 -6.44 -17.61
C ALA A 238 -15.55 -7.11 -17.82
N ASN A 239 -14.72 -7.23 -16.78
CA ASN A 239 -13.39 -7.86 -16.87
C ASN A 239 -13.42 -9.40 -16.86
N GLN A 240 -14.61 -10.03 -16.80
CA GLN A 240 -14.73 -11.49 -16.97
C GLN A 240 -15.01 -11.94 -18.41
N ALA A 241 -15.20 -11.04 -19.36
CA ALA A 241 -15.67 -11.39 -20.70
C ALA A 241 -14.79 -10.92 -21.89
N GLU A 242 -13.81 -10.05 -21.73
CA GLU A 242 -12.95 -9.65 -22.85
C GLU A 242 -11.50 -9.50 -22.41
N GLY A 243 -10.71 -10.55 -22.70
CA GLY A 243 -9.24 -10.49 -22.66
C GLY A 243 -8.70 -9.69 -23.84
N GLU A 244 -8.74 -8.38 -23.78
CA GLU A 244 -7.96 -7.54 -24.69
C GLU A 244 -6.67 -7.09 -24.00
N ALA A 245 -5.56 -7.61 -24.53
CA ALA A 245 -4.20 -7.25 -24.18
C ALA A 245 -3.98 -5.75 -24.34
N SER A 246 -3.79 -5.04 -23.22
CA SER A 246 -3.31 -3.67 -23.23
C SER A 246 -1.83 -3.67 -23.60
N LEU A 247 -1.53 -3.48 -24.88
CA LEU A 247 -0.17 -3.19 -25.36
C LEU A 247 0.31 -1.87 -24.78
N ASN A 248 1.06 -1.93 -23.68
CA ASN A 248 1.99 -0.88 -23.32
C ASN A 248 3.12 -0.91 -24.33
N LYS A 249 3.11 0.00 -25.32
CA LYS A 249 4.25 0.24 -26.20
C LYS A 249 5.41 0.75 -25.34
N LEU A 250 6.24 -0.16 -24.86
CA LEU A 250 7.60 0.12 -24.44
C LEU A 250 8.42 0.23 -25.70
N SER A 251 8.92 1.41 -26.01
CA SER A 251 9.99 1.57 -27.01
C SER A 251 11.26 0.96 -26.40
N VAL A 252 11.64 -0.22 -26.86
CA VAL A 252 12.92 -0.84 -26.55
C VAL A 252 13.99 -0.09 -27.35
N THR A 253 14.83 0.69 -26.68
CA THR A 253 16.09 1.14 -27.23
C THR A 253 17.09 -0.01 -27.07
N GLU A 254 17.59 -0.54 -28.18
CA GLU A 254 18.65 -1.54 -28.19
C GLU A 254 19.90 -0.99 -27.49
N LEU A 255 20.28 -1.61 -26.38
CA LEU A 255 21.59 -1.44 -25.77
C LEU A 255 22.58 -2.34 -26.51
N SER A 256 23.34 -1.76 -27.41
CA SER A 256 24.51 -2.36 -28.02
C SER A 256 25.57 -2.58 -26.93
N ALA A 257 25.92 -3.85 -26.67
CA ALA A 257 27.04 -4.20 -25.81
C ALA A 257 28.38 -3.82 -26.50
N ARG A 258 29.22 -3.12 -25.77
CA ARG A 258 30.67 -3.06 -25.99
C ARG A 258 31.37 -3.61 -24.77
#